data_dc352325b3430216914d3e3e31e6e22d
#
_entry.id   dc352325b3430216914d3e3e31e6e22d
#
_cell.length_a   1.000
_cell.length_b   1.000
_cell.length_c   1.000
_cell.angle_alpha   90.00
_cell.angle_beta   90.00
_cell.angle_gamma   90.00
#
_symmetry.space_group_name_H-M   'P 1'
#
loop_
_entity.id
_entity.type
_entity.pdbx_description
1 polymer ?
#
loop_
_entity_poly.entity_id
_entity_poly.type
_entity_poly.pdbx_seq_one_letter_code
_entity_poly.pdbx_strand_id
1 'polypeptide(L)'
;STPKPSSAASDVYKRQALYTELGRFMTGPYGHLVTRAIHEKHTYKEYIGVDACAVNLMRPAMYGAYHHITVLGKENEPCDHMYDVVGGLCENNDKFAIDRMLPKIDIGDIVYIHDTGAHGSAMGYNYNGKLRSAEVLLCEDGTHRLIRRAETPRDYFATLDFLPLMKPLFED
;
A
#
# COMPACT_ATOMS: atom_id res chain seq x y z
N SER A 1 -33.94 13.14 1.19
CA SER A 1 -32.56 13.64 1.14
C SER A 1 -32.07 13.85 2.56
N THR A 2 -31.09 13.07 2.98
CA THR A 2 -30.43 13.24 4.29
C THR A 2 -29.66 14.57 4.28
N PRO A 3 -29.86 15.46 5.25
CA PRO A 3 -29.11 16.71 5.32
C PRO A 3 -27.62 16.40 5.45
N LYS A 4 -26.77 17.13 4.72
CA LYS A 4 -25.31 17.07 4.92
C LYS A 4 -24.99 17.58 6.32
N PRO A 5 -24.39 16.77 7.23
CA PRO A 5 -24.30 17.13 8.66
C PRO A 5 -23.43 18.35 8.96
N SER A 6 -22.52 18.72 8.05
CA SER A 6 -21.48 19.72 8.35
C SER A 6 -21.90 21.18 8.25
N SER A 7 -22.85 21.52 7.40
CA SER A 7 -23.28 22.91 7.26
C SER A 7 -24.39 23.30 8.26
N ALA A 8 -25.24 22.33 8.64
CA ALA A 8 -26.31 22.58 9.62
C ALA A 8 -25.77 22.77 11.05
N ALA A 9 -24.68 22.05 11.41
CA ALA A 9 -24.09 22.18 12.75
C ALA A 9 -23.40 23.52 12.99
N SER A 10 -22.82 24.16 11.98
CA SER A 10 -22.15 25.44 12.14
C SER A 10 -23.12 26.62 12.25
N ASP A 11 -24.35 26.50 11.74
CA ASP A 11 -25.34 27.54 11.76
C ASP A 11 -26.17 27.60 13.07
N VAL A 12 -26.41 26.41 13.67
CA VAL A 12 -27.22 26.28 14.88
C VAL A 12 -26.43 26.58 16.17
N TYR A 13 -25.08 26.42 16.15
CA TYR A 13 -24.24 26.52 17.34
C TYR A 13 -23.03 27.43 17.16
N LYS A 14 -23.24 28.68 16.83
CA LYS A 14 -22.19 29.73 16.61
C LYS A 14 -21.18 29.92 17.76
N ARG A 15 -21.28 29.16 18.85
CA ARG A 15 -20.38 29.23 20.01
C ARG A 15 -19.71 27.93 20.39
N GLN A 16 -19.83 26.89 19.57
CA GLN A 16 -19.17 25.59 19.83
C GLN A 16 -17.89 25.45 19.02
N ALA A 17 -16.85 24.92 19.64
CA ALA A 17 -15.64 24.50 18.95
C ALA A 17 -15.87 23.13 18.27
N LEU A 18 -15.43 23.00 17.03
CA LEU A 18 -15.44 21.75 16.31
C LEU A 18 -14.09 21.06 16.49
N TYR A 19 -14.11 19.84 17.00
CA TYR A 19 -12.93 18.97 17.11
C TYR A 19 -13.07 17.82 16.15
N THR A 20 -11.97 17.43 15.50
CA THR A 20 -11.91 16.30 14.58
C THR A 20 -10.70 15.41 14.89
N GLU A 21 -10.83 14.11 14.65
CA GLU A 21 -9.76 13.12 14.82
C GLU A 21 -9.42 12.49 13.47
N LEU A 22 -9.15 13.30 12.47
CA LEU A 22 -8.87 12.87 11.10
C LEU A 22 -7.39 12.46 10.94
N GLY A 23 -6.95 11.41 11.64
CA GLY A 23 -5.54 10.97 11.67
C GLY A 23 -4.97 10.71 10.27
N ARG A 24 -5.73 10.06 9.39
CA ARG A 24 -5.28 9.78 8.01
C ARG A 24 -5.07 11.04 7.18
N PHE A 25 -5.82 12.09 7.45
CA PHE A 25 -5.65 13.39 6.77
C PHE A 25 -4.25 13.98 7.00
N MET A 26 -3.67 13.73 8.17
CA MET A 26 -2.39 14.32 8.57
C MET A 26 -1.19 13.68 7.87
N THR A 27 -1.19 12.37 7.67
CA THR A 27 0.00 11.64 7.17
C THR A 27 -0.26 10.83 5.91
N GLY A 28 -1.51 10.50 5.61
CA GLY A 28 -1.89 9.68 4.46
C GLY A 28 -1.26 10.14 3.14
N PRO A 29 -1.40 11.42 2.75
CA PRO A 29 -0.91 11.92 1.47
C PRO A 29 0.62 11.93 1.33
N TYR A 30 1.35 11.83 2.43
CA TYR A 30 2.82 11.90 2.44
C TYR A 30 3.51 10.55 2.36
N GLY A 31 2.78 9.46 2.28
CA GLY A 31 3.35 8.13 2.11
C GLY A 31 2.85 7.46 0.84
N HIS A 32 3.74 6.69 0.22
CA HIS A 32 3.47 5.99 -1.01
C HIS A 32 4.04 4.58 -0.96
N LEU A 33 3.33 3.62 -1.52
CA LEU A 33 3.85 2.28 -1.74
C LEU A 33 4.36 2.21 -3.18
N VAL A 34 5.67 1.97 -3.31
CA VAL A 34 6.33 1.78 -4.60
C VAL A 34 6.54 0.29 -4.81
N THR A 35 6.08 -0.21 -5.94
CA THR A 35 6.12 -1.63 -6.27
C THR A 35 6.39 -1.82 -7.76
N ARG A 36 6.81 -3.01 -8.16
CA ARG A 36 7.12 -3.35 -9.55
C ARG A 36 6.10 -4.34 -10.09
N ALA A 37 5.64 -4.12 -11.31
CA ALA A 37 4.89 -5.11 -12.06
C ALA A 37 5.81 -6.29 -12.42
N ILE A 38 5.46 -7.48 -11.96
CA ILE A 38 6.27 -8.70 -12.14
C ILE A 38 5.56 -9.79 -12.93
N HIS A 39 4.27 -9.64 -13.15
CA HIS A 39 3.47 -10.64 -13.84
C HIS A 39 2.24 -10.01 -14.51
N GLU A 40 1.87 -10.53 -15.66
CA GLU A 40 0.63 -10.25 -16.37
C GLU A 40 -0.16 -11.54 -16.53
N LYS A 41 -1.48 -11.46 -16.40
CA LYS A 41 -2.36 -12.60 -16.63
C LYS A 41 -3.62 -12.15 -17.34
N HIS A 42 -3.85 -12.73 -18.51
CA HIS A 42 -4.99 -12.49 -19.38
C HIS A 42 -5.97 -13.67 -19.30
N THR A 43 -7.13 -13.48 -18.71
CA THR A 43 -8.20 -14.47 -18.63
C THR A 43 -9.54 -13.82 -18.93
N TYR A 44 -10.56 -13.99 -18.08
CA TYR A 44 -11.80 -13.23 -18.14
C TYR A 44 -11.63 -11.76 -17.69
N LYS A 45 -10.50 -11.45 -17.07
CA LYS A 45 -10.03 -10.12 -16.70
C LYS A 45 -8.55 -9.98 -17.01
N GLU A 46 -8.08 -8.75 -17.05
CA GLU A 46 -6.66 -8.41 -17.13
C GLU A 46 -6.10 -8.19 -15.73
N TYR A 47 -5.06 -8.91 -15.38
CA TYR A 47 -4.40 -8.83 -14.08
C TYR A 47 -2.97 -8.36 -14.21
N ILE A 48 -2.58 -7.43 -13.35
CA ILE A 48 -1.19 -7.04 -13.13
C ILE A 48 -0.77 -7.50 -11.75
N GLY A 49 0.14 -8.48 -11.70
CA GLY A 49 0.77 -8.94 -10.48
C GLY A 49 1.95 -8.05 -10.12
N VAL A 50 2.00 -7.57 -8.89
CA VAL A 50 3.10 -6.75 -8.38
C VAL A 50 3.88 -7.48 -7.28
N ASP A 51 5.12 -7.05 -7.01
CA ASP A 51 5.97 -7.63 -5.96
C ASP A 51 5.55 -7.23 -4.53
N ALA A 52 4.69 -6.21 -4.38
CA ALA A 52 4.00 -5.93 -3.13
C ALA A 52 2.75 -6.81 -2.94
N CYS A 53 2.22 -6.83 -1.73
CA CYS A 53 0.99 -7.54 -1.39
C CYS A 53 0.28 -6.85 -0.22
N ALA A 54 -0.86 -7.38 0.23
CA ALA A 54 -1.63 -6.81 1.33
C ALA A 54 -0.83 -6.71 2.65
N VAL A 55 0.26 -7.44 2.80
CA VAL A 55 1.23 -7.29 3.91
C VAL A 55 1.80 -5.87 3.97
N ASN A 56 2.01 -5.23 2.81
CA ASN A 56 2.55 -3.87 2.70
C ASN A 56 1.45 -2.80 2.81
N LEU A 57 0.24 -3.10 2.32
CA LEU A 57 -0.91 -2.20 2.35
C LEU A 57 -2.21 -3.01 2.38
N MET A 58 -2.72 -3.27 3.59
CA MET A 58 -3.91 -4.11 3.76
C MET A 58 -5.25 -3.39 3.51
N ARG A 59 -5.27 -2.07 3.46
CA ARG A 59 -6.51 -1.28 3.40
C ARG A 59 -7.42 -1.61 2.21
N PRO A 60 -6.91 -1.76 0.96
CA PRO A 60 -7.76 -2.18 -0.15
C PRO A 60 -8.38 -3.55 0.08
N ALA A 61 -7.60 -4.52 0.58
CA ALA A 61 -8.05 -5.88 0.85
C ALA A 61 -9.11 -5.97 1.96
N MET A 62 -8.93 -5.21 3.04
CA MET A 62 -9.78 -5.28 4.23
C MET A 62 -11.02 -4.39 4.14
N TYR A 63 -10.88 -3.20 3.57
CA TYR A 63 -11.92 -2.17 3.60
C TYR A 63 -12.46 -1.80 2.21
N GLY A 64 -11.93 -2.37 1.14
CA GLY A 64 -12.20 -1.89 -0.22
C GLY A 64 -11.74 -0.44 -0.42
N ALA A 65 -10.72 0.00 0.33
CA ALA A 65 -10.27 1.37 0.30
C ALA A 65 -9.64 1.72 -1.04
N TYR A 66 -10.06 2.85 -1.60
CA TYR A 66 -9.46 3.39 -2.80
C TYR A 66 -8.09 4.00 -2.48
N HIS A 67 -7.11 3.64 -3.28
CA HIS A 67 -5.83 4.32 -3.41
C HIS A 67 -5.59 4.66 -4.88
N HIS A 68 -5.16 5.88 -5.16
CA HIS A 68 -4.79 6.25 -6.52
C HIS A 68 -3.53 5.50 -6.93
N ILE A 69 -3.45 5.11 -8.21
CA ILE A 69 -2.31 4.39 -8.77
C ILE A 69 -1.80 5.17 -9.97
N THR A 70 -0.49 5.41 -10.02
CA THR A 70 0.22 5.89 -11.20
C THR A 70 1.28 4.88 -11.64
N VAL A 71 1.58 4.89 -12.91
CA VAL A 71 2.68 4.12 -13.49
C VAL A 71 3.79 5.11 -13.84
N LEU A 72 4.95 4.92 -13.24
CA LEU A 72 6.06 5.86 -13.37
C LEU A 72 6.53 5.97 -14.82
N GLY A 73 6.58 7.20 -15.32
CA GLY A 73 6.95 7.50 -16.71
C GLY A 73 5.80 7.37 -17.70
N LYS A 74 4.59 6.98 -17.25
CA LYS A 74 3.37 6.86 -18.08
C LYS A 74 2.23 7.75 -17.56
N GLU A 75 2.54 8.79 -16.80
CA GLU A 75 1.55 9.65 -16.12
C GLU A 75 0.64 10.40 -17.10
N ASN A 76 1.11 10.62 -18.34
CA ASN A 76 0.39 11.33 -19.39
C ASN A 76 -0.19 10.38 -20.46
N GLU A 77 -0.02 9.08 -20.32
CA GLU A 77 -0.57 8.09 -21.25
C GLU A 77 -2.07 7.88 -21.03
N PRO A 78 -2.81 7.47 -22.06
CA PRO A 78 -4.24 7.16 -21.92
C PRO A 78 -4.47 6.05 -20.89
N CYS A 79 -5.42 6.26 -19.97
CA CYS A 79 -5.89 5.21 -19.06
C CYS A 79 -7.01 4.41 -19.77
N ASP A 80 -6.65 3.58 -20.72
CA ASP A 80 -7.56 2.83 -21.58
C ASP A 80 -7.53 1.31 -21.37
N HIS A 81 -6.73 0.84 -20.41
CA HIS A 81 -6.66 -0.56 -20.00
C HIS A 81 -7.32 -0.76 -18.63
N MET A 82 -8.19 -1.74 -18.52
CA MET A 82 -8.88 -2.07 -17.28
C MET A 82 -8.20 -3.25 -16.58
N TYR A 83 -7.60 -3.00 -15.43
CA TYR A 83 -6.84 -3.98 -14.67
C TYR A 83 -7.38 -4.23 -13.26
N ASP A 84 -7.24 -5.49 -12.80
CA ASP A 84 -7.09 -5.80 -11.39
C ASP A 84 -5.59 -5.79 -11.06
N VAL A 85 -5.15 -4.94 -10.12
CA VAL A 85 -3.76 -4.92 -9.62
C VAL A 85 -3.68 -5.76 -8.36
N VAL A 86 -2.88 -6.83 -8.39
CA VAL A 86 -2.90 -7.91 -7.39
C VAL A 86 -1.52 -8.18 -6.80
N GLY A 87 -1.49 -8.62 -5.54
CA GLY A 87 -0.28 -9.11 -4.89
C GLY A 87 -0.07 -10.61 -5.08
N GLY A 88 0.86 -11.16 -4.33
CA GLY A 88 1.29 -12.56 -4.43
C GLY A 88 0.93 -13.43 -3.22
N LEU A 89 -0.09 -13.07 -2.44
CA LEU A 89 -0.58 -13.89 -1.34
C LEU A 89 -1.55 -14.98 -1.83
N CYS A 90 -1.62 -16.08 -1.11
CA CYS A 90 -2.67 -17.09 -1.28
C CYS A 90 -3.98 -16.57 -0.62
N GLU A 91 -4.49 -15.45 -1.13
CA GLU A 91 -5.63 -14.72 -0.61
C GLU A 91 -6.37 -14.00 -1.75
N ASN A 92 -7.67 -14.27 -1.90
CA ASN A 92 -8.48 -13.69 -2.98
C ASN A 92 -8.60 -12.17 -2.91
N ASN A 93 -8.49 -11.61 -1.70
CA ASN A 93 -8.59 -10.17 -1.47
C ASN A 93 -7.24 -9.45 -1.58
N ASP A 94 -6.16 -10.14 -1.93
CA ASP A 94 -4.84 -9.50 -2.13
C ASP A 94 -4.81 -8.67 -3.41
N LYS A 95 -5.59 -7.58 -3.39
CA LYS A 95 -5.80 -6.67 -4.51
C LYS A 95 -5.63 -5.23 -4.06
N PHE A 96 -4.85 -4.48 -4.81
CA PHE A 96 -4.69 -3.02 -4.63
C PHE A 96 -5.74 -2.24 -5.41
N ALA A 97 -6.22 -2.80 -6.53
CA ALA A 97 -7.27 -2.22 -7.35
C ALA A 97 -8.07 -3.32 -8.06
N ILE A 98 -9.34 -3.03 -8.32
CA ILE A 98 -10.26 -3.88 -9.06
C ILE A 98 -10.90 -3.03 -10.14
N ASP A 99 -10.94 -3.56 -11.39
CA ASP A 99 -11.54 -2.91 -12.56
C ASP A 99 -11.06 -1.44 -12.71
N ARG A 100 -9.75 -1.22 -12.53
CA ARG A 100 -9.15 0.10 -12.57
C ARG A 100 -8.67 0.45 -13.97
N MET A 101 -9.14 1.58 -14.50
CA MET A 101 -8.60 2.14 -15.73
C MET A 101 -7.24 2.77 -15.47
N LEU A 102 -6.20 2.25 -16.13
CA LEU A 102 -4.80 2.64 -16.01
C LEU A 102 -4.17 2.71 -17.41
N PRO A 103 -3.01 3.37 -17.55
CA PRO A 103 -2.18 3.20 -18.74
C PRO A 103 -1.77 1.75 -18.91
N LYS A 104 -1.34 1.38 -20.11
CA LYS A 104 -0.76 0.05 -20.34
C LYS A 104 0.40 -0.20 -19.38
N ILE A 105 0.32 -1.28 -18.64
CA ILE A 105 1.38 -1.70 -17.71
C ILE A 105 2.12 -2.89 -18.33
N ASP A 106 3.44 -2.77 -18.42
CA ASP A 106 4.33 -3.84 -18.89
C ASP A 106 5.12 -4.42 -17.69
N ILE A 107 5.55 -5.66 -17.79
CA ILE A 107 6.41 -6.28 -16.76
C ILE A 107 7.68 -5.44 -16.61
N GLY A 108 8.00 -5.08 -15.37
CA GLY A 108 9.13 -4.23 -15.03
C GLY A 108 8.76 -2.79 -14.70
N ASP A 109 7.56 -2.34 -15.08
CA ASP A 109 7.07 -1.00 -14.74
C ASP A 109 7.00 -0.79 -13.24
N ILE A 110 7.28 0.43 -12.83
CA ILE A 110 7.12 0.86 -11.44
C ILE A 110 5.72 1.41 -11.24
N VAL A 111 5.01 0.78 -10.34
CA VAL A 111 3.65 1.15 -9.93
C VAL A 111 3.73 1.89 -8.60
N TYR A 112 3.10 3.04 -8.55
CA TYR A 112 3.13 3.97 -7.44
C TYR A 112 1.73 4.09 -6.85
N ILE A 113 1.54 3.58 -5.62
CA ILE A 113 0.25 3.59 -4.94
C ILE A 113 0.26 4.70 -3.91
N HIS A 114 -0.64 5.68 -4.08
CA HIS A 114 -0.67 6.92 -3.32
C HIS A 114 -1.37 6.79 -1.96
N ASP A 115 -1.16 7.79 -1.11
CA ASP A 115 -1.89 8.01 0.15
C ASP A 115 -1.74 6.88 1.17
N THR A 116 -0.56 6.28 1.25
CA THR A 116 -0.27 5.14 2.14
C THR A 116 0.43 5.53 3.44
N GLY A 117 0.63 6.84 3.72
CA GLY A 117 1.35 7.34 4.89
C GLY A 117 0.62 7.16 6.22
N ALA A 118 -0.66 6.77 6.17
CA ALA A 118 -1.40 6.34 7.35
C ALA A 118 -2.03 4.98 7.10
N HIS A 119 -1.96 4.08 8.10
CA HIS A 119 -2.51 2.72 8.02
C HIS A 119 -1.91 1.88 6.85
N GLY A 120 -0.72 2.23 6.40
CA GLY A 120 0.12 1.46 5.50
C GLY A 120 1.02 0.52 6.31
N SER A 121 2.31 0.87 6.44
CA SER A 121 3.29 0.08 7.20
C SER A 121 2.86 -0.20 8.66
N ALA A 122 2.17 0.74 9.32
CA ALA A 122 1.69 0.55 10.70
C ALA A 122 0.68 -0.61 10.85
N MET A 123 -0.05 -0.96 9.79
CA MET A 123 -0.96 -2.11 9.74
C MET A 123 -0.31 -3.34 9.08
N GLY A 124 0.98 -3.29 8.80
CA GLY A 124 1.70 -4.40 8.21
C GLY A 124 1.69 -5.65 9.08
N TYR A 125 1.71 -6.80 8.44
CA TYR A 125 1.68 -8.12 9.07
C TYR A 125 2.51 -9.11 8.26
N ASN A 126 2.65 -10.34 8.74
CA ASN A 126 3.39 -11.39 8.05
C ASN A 126 2.45 -12.57 7.74
N TYR A 127 1.84 -12.56 6.59
CA TYR A 127 1.01 -13.66 6.10
C TYR A 127 1.71 -14.40 4.97
N ASN A 128 1.55 -15.71 4.87
CA ASN A 128 2.25 -16.60 3.94
C ASN A 128 3.80 -16.46 4.01
N GLY A 129 4.35 -16.12 5.18
CA GLY A 129 5.79 -15.93 5.35
C GLY A 129 6.36 -14.70 4.64
N LYS A 130 5.52 -13.79 4.16
CA LYS A 130 5.99 -12.54 3.55
C LYS A 130 6.60 -11.61 4.60
N LEU A 131 7.74 -11.08 4.28
CA LEU A 131 8.47 -10.11 5.10
C LEU A 131 8.04 -8.69 4.76
N ARG A 132 8.11 -7.79 5.74
CA ARG A 132 7.73 -6.39 5.56
C ARG A 132 8.82 -5.64 4.81
N SER A 133 8.41 -4.74 3.93
CA SER A 133 9.31 -3.92 3.11
C SER A 133 10.07 -2.86 3.92
N ALA A 134 11.13 -2.33 3.33
CA ALA A 134 11.83 -1.15 3.84
C ALA A 134 10.97 0.12 3.72
N GLU A 135 11.34 1.13 4.52
CA GLU A 135 10.81 2.48 4.40
C GLU A 135 11.94 3.47 4.15
N VAL A 136 11.72 4.35 3.19
CA VAL A 136 12.67 5.36 2.76
C VAL A 136 12.02 6.73 2.90
N LEU A 137 12.69 7.64 3.57
CA LEU A 137 12.31 9.05 3.65
C LEU A 137 12.90 9.80 2.45
N LEU A 138 12.04 10.45 1.68
CA LEU A 138 12.44 11.45 0.70
C LEU A 138 12.54 12.79 1.43
N CYS A 139 13.74 13.38 1.45
CA CYS A 139 14.00 14.64 2.12
C CYS A 139 13.64 15.83 1.21
N GLU A 140 13.43 17.02 1.79
CA GLU A 140 13.10 18.25 1.04
C GLU A 140 14.18 18.67 0.05
N ASP A 141 15.44 18.33 0.32
CA ASP A 141 16.59 18.57 -0.56
C ASP A 141 16.69 17.57 -1.74
N GLY A 142 15.73 16.66 -1.87
CA GLY A 142 15.71 15.62 -2.89
C GLY A 142 16.57 14.39 -2.55
N THR A 143 17.27 14.39 -1.43
CA THR A 143 17.99 13.20 -0.96
C THR A 143 17.04 12.17 -0.37
N HIS A 144 17.50 10.94 -0.22
CA HIS A 144 16.70 9.86 0.38
C HIS A 144 17.48 9.20 1.52
N ARG A 145 16.75 8.75 2.53
CA ARG A 145 17.32 8.09 3.70
C ARG A 145 16.50 6.87 4.09
N LEU A 146 17.17 5.74 4.24
CA LEU A 146 16.56 4.54 4.81
C LEU A 146 16.21 4.80 6.28
N ILE A 147 14.92 4.79 6.62
CA ILE A 147 14.43 5.01 7.99
C ILE A 147 13.98 3.72 8.66
N ARG A 148 13.67 2.69 7.86
CA ARG A 148 13.41 1.33 8.31
C ARG A 148 13.96 0.36 7.26
N ARG A 149 14.82 -0.58 7.65
CA ARG A 149 15.24 -1.66 6.77
C ARG A 149 14.10 -2.66 6.52
N ALA A 150 14.17 -3.42 5.45
CA ALA A 150 13.29 -4.56 5.25
C ALA A 150 13.51 -5.61 6.36
N GLU A 151 12.47 -6.37 6.65
CA GLU A 151 12.58 -7.55 7.51
C GLU A 151 13.41 -8.65 6.84
N THR A 152 14.07 -9.42 7.67
CA THR A 152 14.79 -10.64 7.32
C THR A 152 14.07 -11.85 7.93
N PRO A 153 14.36 -13.10 7.52
CA PRO A 153 13.86 -14.28 8.20
C PRO A 153 14.16 -14.28 9.70
N ARG A 154 15.31 -13.72 10.11
CA ARG A 154 15.68 -13.59 11.52
C ARG A 154 14.69 -12.73 12.31
N ASP A 155 14.18 -11.66 11.71
CA ASP A 155 13.16 -10.82 12.37
C ASP A 155 11.84 -11.56 12.50
N TYR A 156 11.46 -12.31 11.47
CA TYR A 156 10.24 -13.11 11.44
C TYR A 156 10.22 -14.19 12.53
N PHE A 157 11.36 -14.83 12.77
CA PHE A 157 11.51 -15.89 13.77
C PHE A 157 12.08 -15.43 15.10
N ALA A 158 12.25 -14.12 15.32
CA ALA A 158 12.94 -13.57 16.48
C ALA A 158 12.36 -13.95 17.84
N THR A 159 11.07 -14.29 17.89
CA THR A 159 10.36 -14.67 19.13
C THR A 159 10.30 -16.18 19.36
N LEU A 160 10.84 -16.99 18.47
CA LEU A 160 10.80 -18.44 18.56
C LEU A 160 12.04 -18.98 19.26
N ASP A 161 11.85 -19.93 20.15
CA ASP A 161 12.88 -20.48 21.05
C ASP A 161 13.69 -21.64 20.43
N PHE A 162 13.68 -21.78 19.11
CA PHE A 162 14.47 -22.79 18.40
C PHE A 162 15.58 -22.19 17.51
N LEU A 163 15.95 -20.95 17.71
CA LEU A 163 17.06 -20.28 17.01
C LEU A 163 18.36 -21.11 16.95
N PRO A 164 18.73 -21.90 17.98
CA PRO A 164 19.92 -22.76 17.89
C PRO A 164 19.85 -23.79 16.76
N LEU A 165 18.67 -24.24 16.38
CA LEU A 165 18.48 -25.21 15.30
C LEU A 165 18.53 -24.56 13.90
N MET A 166 18.39 -23.23 13.86
CA MET A 166 18.35 -22.44 12.63
C MET A 166 19.66 -21.67 12.36
N LYS A 167 20.66 -21.80 13.25
CA LYS A 167 21.98 -21.18 13.05
C LYS A 167 22.54 -21.32 11.64
N PRO A 168 22.49 -22.51 11.00
CA PRO A 168 23.03 -22.68 9.65
C PRO A 168 22.31 -21.85 8.56
N LEU A 169 21.12 -21.31 8.84
CA LEU A 169 20.36 -20.49 7.90
C LEU A 169 20.69 -18.98 8.02
N PHE A 170 21.46 -18.59 9.03
CA PHE A 170 21.74 -17.19 9.34
C PHE A 170 23.23 -16.88 9.48
N GLU A 171 24.10 -17.89 9.37
CA GLU A 171 25.56 -17.73 9.34
C GLU A 171 25.99 -17.63 7.86
N ASP A 172 26.32 -16.43 7.43
CA ASP A 172 27.14 -16.12 6.24
C ASP A 172 28.59 -15.91 6.65
#